data_9c3a7012919838ead9d01d75a252a1ee
#
_entry.id   9c3a7012919838ead9d01d75a252a1ee
#
_cell.length_a   1.000
_cell.length_b   1.000
_cell.length_c   1.000
_cell.angle_alpha   90.00
_cell.angle_beta   90.00
_cell.angle_gamma   90.00
#
_symmetry.space_group_name_H-M   'P 1'
#
loop_
_entity.id
_entity.type
_entity.pdbx_description
1 polymer ?
#
loop_
_entity_poly.entity_id
_entity_poly.type
_entity_poly.pdbx_seq_one_letter_code
_entity_poly.pdbx_strand_id
1 'polypeptide(L)'
;MLHFGSLVAAVGSYLDARAHAGEWFIRIEDLDIQRNVIGAADAILHTLEKLGMEWDGEVVYQSRRQHVYRSGLELLQQKGLIYPCSCSRREIADSSILGPRGPIYPRTCLLKTLPEGKPHALRIRTNEDWIAFDDLIQNTHGQCLEKEIGDFVLLRADGIYAYQLAVVIDDAEQGITHIVRGADLLDSTPRQIYL
;
A
#
# COMPACT_ATOMS: atom_id res chain seq x y z
N MET A 1 -9.83 13.18 11.82
CA MET A 1 -10.70 12.38 12.71
C MET A 1 -11.02 11.07 12.03
N LEU A 2 -11.10 9.96 12.79
CA LEU A 2 -11.55 8.67 12.26
C LEU A 2 -12.99 8.80 11.76
N HIS A 3 -13.27 8.38 10.53
CA HIS A 3 -14.65 8.18 10.10
C HIS A 3 -15.19 6.83 10.63
N PHE A 4 -16.49 6.63 10.58
CA PHE A 4 -17.12 5.44 11.18
C PHE A 4 -16.51 4.12 10.68
N GLY A 5 -16.25 3.99 9.36
CA GLY A 5 -15.64 2.78 8.79
C GLY A 5 -14.23 2.50 9.31
N SER A 6 -13.40 3.54 9.51
CA SER A 6 -12.07 3.38 10.13
C SER A 6 -12.18 2.92 11.58
N LEU A 7 -13.18 3.42 12.30
CA LEU A 7 -13.41 3.00 13.68
C LEU A 7 -13.87 1.54 13.74
N VAL A 8 -14.76 1.11 12.85
CA VAL A 8 -15.18 -0.30 12.76
C VAL A 8 -13.99 -1.22 12.48
N ALA A 9 -13.10 -0.84 11.54
CA ALA A 9 -11.89 -1.60 11.25
C ALA A 9 -10.94 -1.64 12.46
N ALA A 10 -10.75 -0.53 13.16
CA ALA A 10 -9.93 -0.47 14.36
C ALA A 10 -10.46 -1.37 15.48
N VAL A 11 -11.76 -1.30 15.76
CA VAL A 11 -12.41 -2.16 16.75
C VAL A 11 -12.31 -3.63 16.34
N GLY A 12 -12.58 -3.95 15.08
CA GLY A 12 -12.48 -5.32 14.55
C GLY A 12 -11.09 -5.91 14.70
N SER A 13 -10.06 -5.16 14.27
CA SER A 13 -8.66 -5.62 14.39
C SER A 13 -8.19 -5.74 15.84
N TYR A 14 -8.60 -4.80 16.72
CA TYR A 14 -8.30 -4.85 18.15
C TYR A 14 -8.88 -6.09 18.81
N LEU A 15 -10.18 -6.35 18.58
CA LEU A 15 -10.86 -7.50 19.16
C LEU A 15 -10.30 -8.83 18.64
N ASP A 16 -9.97 -8.90 17.36
CA ASP A 16 -9.33 -10.07 16.75
C ASP A 16 -7.97 -10.35 17.40
N ALA A 17 -7.12 -9.35 17.53
CA ALA A 17 -5.82 -9.48 18.20
C ALA A 17 -5.98 -9.95 19.63
N ARG A 18 -6.87 -9.35 20.40
CA ARG A 18 -7.10 -9.74 21.82
C ARG A 18 -7.71 -11.13 21.96
N ALA A 19 -8.61 -11.53 21.05
CA ALA A 19 -9.21 -12.87 21.03
C ALA A 19 -8.16 -13.98 20.79
N HIS A 20 -7.09 -13.67 20.07
CA HIS A 20 -5.99 -14.58 19.81
C HIS A 20 -4.79 -14.42 20.75
N ALA A 21 -4.94 -13.65 21.83
CA ALA A 21 -3.86 -13.29 22.76
C ALA A 21 -2.64 -12.68 22.03
N GLY A 22 -2.91 -11.98 20.96
CA GLY A 22 -1.92 -11.31 20.11
C GLY A 22 -1.69 -9.85 20.51
N GLU A 23 -0.73 -9.23 19.82
CA GLU A 23 -0.39 -7.82 19.95
C GLU A 23 -1.12 -6.99 18.89
N TRP A 24 -1.47 -5.76 19.24
CA TRP A 24 -2.14 -4.81 18.36
C TRP A 24 -1.34 -3.51 18.30
N PHE A 25 -0.75 -3.22 17.13
CA PHE A 25 0.13 -2.09 16.92
C PHE A 25 -0.58 -0.93 16.20
N ILE A 26 -0.07 0.27 16.42
CA ILE A 26 -0.51 1.48 15.71
C ILE A 26 0.59 1.94 14.75
N ARG A 27 0.20 2.15 13.49
CA ARG A 27 1.04 2.75 12.45
C ARG A 27 0.32 3.94 11.82
N ILE A 28 0.97 5.09 11.89
CA ILE A 28 0.49 6.33 11.24
C ILE A 28 1.08 6.38 9.83
N GLU A 29 0.22 6.31 8.84
CA GLU A 29 0.57 6.26 7.42
C GLU A 29 0.65 7.69 6.84
N ASP A 30 1.63 8.46 7.27
CA ASP A 30 1.82 9.89 7.05
C ASP A 30 2.85 10.22 5.94
N LEU A 31 3.00 9.35 4.94
CA LEU A 31 3.98 9.51 3.85
C LEU A 31 3.70 10.73 2.96
N ASP A 32 2.44 11.03 2.67
CA ASP A 32 2.05 12.20 1.86
C ASP A 32 1.87 13.43 2.75
N ILE A 33 2.99 14.07 3.09
CA ILE A 33 3.03 15.22 4.01
C ILE A 33 2.09 16.34 3.55
N GLN A 34 1.89 16.55 2.24
CA GLN A 34 1.03 17.60 1.72
C GLN A 34 -0.46 17.37 2.00
N ARG A 35 -0.85 16.12 2.21
CA ARG A 35 -2.23 15.73 2.53
C ARG A 35 -2.47 15.50 4.01
N ASN A 36 -1.41 15.52 4.82
CA ASN A 36 -1.54 15.31 6.25
C ASN A 36 -2.20 16.51 6.92
N VAL A 37 -3.18 16.23 7.76
CA VAL A 37 -3.83 17.25 8.61
C VAL A 37 -3.06 17.33 9.92
N ILE A 38 -2.58 18.49 10.25
CA ILE A 38 -1.85 18.74 11.52
C ILE A 38 -2.74 18.35 12.70
N GLY A 39 -2.19 17.56 13.63
CA GLY A 39 -2.89 17.07 14.83
C GLY A 39 -3.82 15.88 14.57
N ALA A 40 -3.93 15.38 13.32
CA ALA A 40 -4.79 14.24 13.02
C ALA A 40 -4.31 12.96 13.71
N ALA A 41 -3.00 12.71 13.77
CA ALA A 41 -2.44 11.55 14.45
C ALA A 41 -2.79 11.57 15.95
N ASP A 42 -2.55 12.68 16.64
CA ASP A 42 -2.85 12.84 18.07
C ASP A 42 -4.36 12.67 18.34
N ALA A 43 -5.21 13.22 17.46
CA ALA A 43 -6.66 13.07 17.59
C ALA A 43 -7.13 11.62 17.39
N ILE A 44 -6.46 10.85 16.51
CA ILE A 44 -6.71 9.42 16.30
C ILE A 44 -6.32 8.66 17.55
N LEU A 45 -5.09 8.80 18.04
CA LEU A 45 -4.59 8.13 19.23
C LEU A 45 -5.48 8.40 20.45
N HIS A 46 -5.81 9.68 20.69
CA HIS A 46 -6.71 10.05 21.78
C HIS A 46 -8.12 9.46 21.66
N THR A 47 -8.62 9.28 20.43
CA THR A 47 -9.91 8.62 20.20
C THR A 47 -9.84 7.14 20.57
N LEU A 48 -8.76 6.45 20.19
CA LEU A 48 -8.54 5.03 20.53
C LEU A 48 -8.42 4.84 22.04
N GLU A 49 -7.63 5.69 22.71
CA GLU A 49 -7.49 5.69 24.19
C GLU A 49 -8.84 5.86 24.90
N LYS A 50 -9.64 6.84 24.45
CA LYS A 50 -10.98 7.07 25.03
C LYS A 50 -11.93 5.88 24.89
N LEU A 51 -11.71 5.06 23.87
CA LEU A 51 -12.49 3.85 23.63
C LEU A 51 -11.92 2.62 24.36
N GLY A 52 -10.84 2.80 25.15
CA GLY A 52 -10.19 1.72 25.88
C GLY A 52 -9.40 0.77 24.98
N MET A 53 -9.07 1.18 23.77
CA MET A 53 -8.22 0.41 22.84
C MET A 53 -6.75 0.72 23.11
N GLU A 54 -6.13 -0.10 23.96
CA GLU A 54 -4.71 0.00 24.27
C GLU A 54 -3.90 -0.76 23.23
N TRP A 55 -2.88 -0.09 22.66
CA TRP A 55 -1.95 -0.71 21.72
C TRP A 55 -0.67 -1.18 22.39
N ASP A 56 0.01 -2.09 21.73
CA ASP A 56 1.27 -2.65 22.20
C ASP A 56 2.44 -1.91 21.50
N GLY A 57 3.55 -1.75 22.21
CA GLY A 57 4.75 -1.13 21.68
C GLY A 57 4.63 0.36 21.36
N GLU A 58 5.52 0.83 20.48
CA GLU A 58 5.58 2.23 20.08
C GLU A 58 4.73 2.50 18.84
N VAL A 59 4.16 3.71 18.75
CA VAL A 59 3.47 4.17 17.55
C VAL A 59 4.48 4.41 16.44
N VAL A 60 4.32 3.70 15.33
CA VAL A 60 5.18 3.83 14.16
C VAL A 60 4.65 4.92 13.23
N TYR A 61 5.54 5.82 12.77
CA TYR A 61 5.25 6.86 11.78
C TYR A 61 5.99 6.55 10.48
N GLN A 62 5.27 6.35 9.39
CA GLN A 62 5.87 6.00 8.09
C GLN A 62 6.79 7.09 7.55
N SER A 63 6.49 8.37 7.80
CA SER A 63 7.35 9.50 7.41
C SER A 63 8.79 9.42 7.94
N ARG A 64 9.00 8.71 9.06
CA ARG A 64 10.33 8.50 9.68
C ARG A 64 11.07 7.28 9.14
N ARG A 65 10.45 6.49 8.26
CA ARG A 65 10.94 5.18 7.80
C ARG A 65 11.38 5.15 6.33
N GLN A 66 11.57 6.30 5.72
CA GLN A 66 11.94 6.41 4.30
C GLN A 66 13.19 5.59 3.90
N HIS A 67 14.14 5.41 4.82
CA HIS A 67 15.33 4.61 4.59
C HIS A 67 15.01 3.12 4.37
N VAL A 68 14.02 2.59 5.10
CA VAL A 68 13.58 1.19 4.97
C VAL A 68 12.93 0.96 3.61
N TYR A 69 12.04 1.88 3.20
CA TYR A 69 11.38 1.81 1.89
C TYR A 69 12.36 1.95 0.73
N ARG A 70 13.39 2.79 0.91
CA ARG A 70 14.49 2.89 -0.06
C ARG A 70 15.20 1.55 -0.23
N SER A 71 15.58 0.91 0.87
CA SER A 71 16.24 -0.41 0.82
C SER A 71 15.37 -1.47 0.14
N GLY A 72 14.06 -1.47 0.37
CA GLY A 72 13.11 -2.33 -0.33
C GLY A 72 13.08 -2.08 -1.85
N LEU A 73 13.06 -0.81 -2.29
CA LEU A 73 13.14 -0.46 -3.70
C LEU A 73 14.48 -0.88 -4.33
N GLU A 74 15.60 -0.67 -3.63
CA GLU A 74 16.92 -1.08 -4.10
C GLU A 74 17.00 -2.60 -4.32
N LEU A 75 16.40 -3.39 -3.42
CA LEU A 75 16.31 -4.84 -3.58
C LEU A 75 15.51 -5.22 -4.83
N LEU A 76 14.35 -4.59 -5.06
CA LEU A 76 13.54 -4.84 -6.26
C LEU A 76 14.27 -4.40 -7.54
N GLN A 77 15.04 -3.32 -7.48
CA GLN A 77 15.85 -2.84 -8.60
C GLN A 77 17.00 -3.81 -8.93
N GLN A 78 17.71 -4.32 -7.93
CA GLN A 78 18.77 -5.33 -8.11
C GLN A 78 18.24 -6.62 -8.76
N LYS A 79 16.98 -6.97 -8.44
CA LYS A 79 16.29 -8.10 -9.06
C LYS A 79 15.72 -7.81 -10.46
N GLY A 80 15.85 -6.56 -10.96
CA GLY A 80 15.29 -6.15 -12.27
C GLY A 80 13.77 -6.13 -12.33
N LEU A 81 13.10 -6.03 -11.18
CA LEU A 81 11.63 -6.10 -11.08
C LEU A 81 10.95 -4.74 -11.22
N ILE A 82 11.70 -3.64 -11.15
CA ILE A 82 11.14 -2.30 -11.27
C ILE A 82 11.79 -1.54 -12.42
N TYR A 83 11.06 -0.57 -12.96
CA TYR A 83 11.53 0.30 -14.03
C TYR A 83 10.98 1.72 -13.89
N PRO A 84 11.69 2.73 -14.45
CA PRO A 84 11.25 4.12 -14.39
C PRO A 84 10.12 4.41 -15.39
N CYS A 85 9.19 5.29 -14.99
CA CYS A 85 8.04 5.70 -15.79
C CYS A 85 7.83 7.22 -15.69
N SER A 86 7.88 7.91 -16.83
CA SER A 86 7.65 9.35 -16.93
C SER A 86 6.27 9.73 -17.46
N CYS A 87 5.37 8.77 -17.64
CA CYS A 87 4.02 9.03 -18.12
C CYS A 87 3.23 9.89 -17.13
N SER A 88 2.61 10.95 -17.65
CA SER A 88 1.61 11.71 -16.91
C SER A 88 0.31 10.91 -16.74
N ARG A 89 -0.55 11.33 -15.81
CA ARG A 89 -1.88 10.71 -15.62
C ARG A 89 -2.73 10.76 -16.89
N ARG A 90 -2.62 11.85 -17.66
CA ARG A 90 -3.33 12.02 -18.92
C ARG A 90 -2.84 11.04 -19.99
N GLU A 91 -1.52 10.91 -20.17
CA GLU A 91 -0.95 9.94 -21.12
C GLU A 91 -1.33 8.50 -20.77
N ILE A 92 -1.41 8.17 -19.47
CA ILE A 92 -1.88 6.86 -19.03
C ILE A 92 -3.34 6.68 -19.37
N ALA A 93 -4.21 7.66 -19.08
CA ALA A 93 -5.64 7.59 -19.40
C ALA A 93 -5.89 7.45 -20.90
N ASP A 94 -5.15 8.21 -21.74
CA ASP A 94 -5.30 8.20 -23.19
C ASP A 94 -4.78 6.90 -23.87
N SER A 95 -3.84 6.18 -23.21
CA SER A 95 -3.20 4.98 -23.75
C SER A 95 -3.59 3.68 -23.06
N SER A 96 -4.34 3.74 -21.94
CA SER A 96 -4.72 2.57 -21.18
C SER A 96 -5.83 1.75 -21.86
N ILE A 97 -5.80 0.44 -21.60
CA ILE A 97 -6.92 -0.44 -21.90
C ILE A 97 -7.84 -0.42 -20.68
N LEU A 98 -9.14 -0.29 -20.90
CA LEU A 98 -10.10 -0.35 -19.78
C LEU A 98 -10.22 -1.80 -19.32
N GLY A 99 -9.73 -2.07 -18.12
CA GLY A 99 -9.89 -3.35 -17.45
C GLY A 99 -11.10 -3.38 -16.51
N PRO A 100 -11.39 -4.53 -15.91
CA PRO A 100 -12.53 -4.70 -15.00
C PRO A 100 -12.44 -3.84 -13.73
N ARG A 101 -11.24 -3.36 -13.39
CA ARG A 101 -10.96 -2.55 -12.18
C ARG A 101 -10.43 -1.15 -12.50
N GLY A 102 -10.57 -0.72 -13.75
CA GLY A 102 -10.13 0.58 -14.22
C GLY A 102 -9.03 0.52 -15.29
N PRO A 103 -8.35 1.63 -15.57
CA PRO A 103 -7.34 1.70 -16.61
C PRO A 103 -6.11 0.84 -16.30
N ILE A 104 -5.75 -0.05 -17.22
CA ILE A 104 -4.55 -0.88 -17.14
C ILE A 104 -3.39 -0.13 -17.78
N TYR A 105 -2.28 0.03 -17.08
CA TYR A 105 -1.10 0.69 -17.61
C TYR A 105 -0.45 -0.14 -18.73
N PRO A 106 -0.28 0.42 -19.97
CA PRO A 106 0.12 -0.35 -21.15
C PRO A 106 1.63 -0.56 -21.28
N ARG A 107 2.41 -0.42 -20.21
CA ARG A 107 3.87 -0.59 -20.19
C ARG A 107 4.64 0.33 -21.13
N THR A 108 4.09 1.50 -21.45
CA THR A 108 4.67 2.44 -22.42
C THR A 108 6.14 2.79 -22.15
N CYS A 109 6.55 2.83 -20.87
CA CYS A 109 7.94 3.16 -20.48
C CYS A 109 8.84 1.94 -20.26
N LEU A 110 8.34 0.72 -20.33
CA LEU A 110 9.12 -0.48 -20.01
C LEU A 110 10.38 -0.62 -20.89
N LEU A 111 10.27 -0.24 -22.17
CA LEU A 111 11.37 -0.34 -23.15
C LEU A 111 11.91 1.03 -23.57
N LYS A 112 11.50 2.12 -22.89
CA LYS A 112 11.94 3.48 -23.24
C LYS A 112 13.11 3.91 -22.36
N THR A 113 14.14 4.47 -22.98
CA THR A 113 15.14 5.26 -22.26
C THR A 113 14.50 6.59 -21.87
N LEU A 114 14.48 6.89 -20.57
CA LEU A 114 13.96 8.18 -20.11
C LEU A 114 15.00 9.28 -20.27
N PRO A 115 14.57 10.53 -20.53
CA PRO A 115 15.48 11.69 -20.53
C PRO A 115 16.12 11.86 -19.15
N GLU A 116 17.42 12.16 -19.12
CA GLU A 116 18.13 12.47 -17.89
C GLU A 116 17.54 13.69 -17.19
N GLY A 117 17.54 13.64 -15.84
CA GLY A 117 17.08 14.75 -15.01
C GLY A 117 15.56 14.95 -14.95
N LYS A 118 14.77 14.17 -15.69
CA LYS A 118 13.31 14.27 -15.60
C LYS A 118 12.78 13.46 -14.41
N PRO A 119 11.97 14.06 -13.54
CA PRO A 119 11.31 13.29 -12.48
C PRO A 119 10.50 12.13 -13.04
N HIS A 120 10.62 10.96 -12.44
CA HIS A 120 9.93 9.75 -12.87
C HIS A 120 9.43 8.93 -11.68
N ALA A 121 8.36 8.22 -11.90
CA ALA A 121 7.88 7.21 -10.97
C ALA A 121 8.64 5.89 -11.16
N LEU A 122 8.69 5.05 -10.14
CA LEU A 122 9.13 3.66 -10.28
C LEU A 122 7.91 2.74 -10.24
N ARG A 123 7.82 1.88 -11.25
CA ARG A 123 6.76 0.86 -11.33
C ARG A 123 7.33 -0.53 -11.14
N ILE A 124 6.58 -1.38 -10.44
CA ILE A 124 6.86 -2.82 -10.44
C ILE A 124 6.32 -3.44 -11.72
N ARG A 125 7.08 -4.37 -12.26
CA ARG A 125 6.68 -5.19 -13.40
C ARG A 125 5.84 -6.36 -12.88
N THR A 126 4.58 -6.43 -13.30
CA THR A 126 3.67 -7.53 -13.01
C THR A 126 3.83 -8.69 -14.00
N ASN A 127 3.29 -9.85 -13.67
CA ASN A 127 3.25 -11.03 -14.52
C ASN A 127 1.82 -11.60 -14.62
N GLU A 128 1.65 -12.66 -15.41
CA GLU A 128 0.35 -13.29 -15.66
C GLU A 128 -0.09 -14.29 -14.59
N ASP A 129 0.64 -14.40 -13.47
CA ASP A 129 0.30 -15.31 -12.39
C ASP A 129 -1.05 -14.94 -11.77
N TRP A 130 -1.84 -15.97 -11.48
CA TRP A 130 -3.08 -15.81 -10.73
C TRP A 130 -2.77 -15.78 -9.23
N ILE A 131 -3.05 -14.67 -8.59
CA ILE A 131 -2.86 -14.48 -7.14
C ILE A 131 -4.20 -14.67 -6.47
N ALA A 132 -4.36 -15.78 -5.75
CA ALA A 132 -5.55 -16.08 -4.97
C ALA A 132 -5.28 -15.90 -3.47
N PHE A 133 -6.32 -15.52 -2.73
CA PHE A 133 -6.32 -15.46 -1.28
C PHE A 133 -7.72 -15.71 -0.73
N ASP A 134 -7.78 -16.16 0.52
CA ASP A 134 -9.01 -16.37 1.24
C ASP A 134 -9.24 -15.23 2.24
N ASP A 135 -10.37 -14.54 2.09
CA ASP A 135 -10.84 -13.58 3.07
C ASP A 135 -11.93 -14.24 3.91
N LEU A 136 -11.82 -14.18 5.23
CA LEU A 136 -12.71 -14.88 6.16
C LEU A 136 -14.16 -14.35 6.14
N ILE A 137 -14.38 -13.15 5.58
CA ILE A 137 -15.70 -12.51 5.47
C ILE A 137 -16.17 -12.49 4.02
N GLN A 138 -15.28 -12.14 3.09
CA GLN A 138 -15.58 -11.95 1.66
C GLN A 138 -15.33 -13.20 0.81
N ASN A 139 -14.91 -14.31 1.43
CA ASN A 139 -14.58 -15.58 0.80
C ASN A 139 -13.31 -15.52 -0.09
N THR A 140 -13.15 -16.50 -0.98
CA THR A 140 -11.98 -16.60 -1.87
C THR A 140 -12.05 -15.56 -2.97
N HIS A 141 -10.95 -14.83 -3.12
CA HIS A 141 -10.71 -13.86 -4.20
C HIS A 141 -9.44 -14.20 -4.94
N GLY A 142 -9.33 -13.70 -6.16
CA GLY A 142 -8.10 -13.83 -6.94
C GLY A 142 -8.05 -12.82 -8.06
N GLN A 143 -6.83 -12.58 -8.55
CA GLN A 143 -6.58 -11.58 -9.58
C GLN A 143 -5.32 -11.91 -10.38
N CYS A 144 -5.36 -11.67 -11.68
CA CYS A 144 -4.18 -11.60 -12.53
C CYS A 144 -3.76 -10.12 -12.65
N LEU A 145 -2.70 -9.73 -11.95
CA LEU A 145 -2.31 -8.33 -11.87
C LEU A 145 -1.99 -7.72 -13.23
N GLU A 146 -1.28 -8.45 -14.08
CA GLU A 146 -0.91 -7.94 -15.40
C GLU A 146 -2.14 -7.60 -16.27
N LYS A 147 -3.17 -8.44 -16.21
CA LYS A 147 -4.38 -8.30 -17.04
C LYS A 147 -5.43 -7.37 -16.48
N GLU A 148 -5.42 -7.14 -15.16
CA GLU A 148 -6.50 -6.41 -14.50
C GLU A 148 -6.08 -5.05 -13.93
N ILE A 149 -4.81 -4.89 -13.57
CA ILE A 149 -4.24 -3.68 -12.97
C ILE A 149 -3.09 -3.12 -13.81
N GLY A 150 -2.26 -4.00 -14.38
CA GLY A 150 -0.98 -3.65 -15.00
C GLY A 150 0.10 -3.32 -13.96
N ASP A 151 1.23 -2.84 -14.46
CA ASP A 151 2.36 -2.46 -13.63
C ASP A 151 2.02 -1.23 -12.78
N PHE A 152 2.12 -1.35 -11.47
CA PHE A 152 1.70 -0.30 -10.55
C PHE A 152 2.88 0.45 -9.92
N VAL A 153 2.62 1.67 -9.46
CA VAL A 153 3.63 2.58 -8.91
C VAL A 153 4.02 2.15 -7.49
N LEU A 154 5.34 2.10 -7.22
CA LEU A 154 5.92 1.92 -5.90
C LEU A 154 6.56 3.19 -5.34
N LEU A 155 7.11 4.05 -6.24
CA LEU A 155 7.61 5.38 -5.90
C LEU A 155 7.02 6.38 -6.90
N ARG A 156 6.40 7.42 -6.41
CA ARG A 156 5.86 8.51 -7.22
C ARG A 156 6.97 9.42 -7.72
N ALA A 157 6.73 10.14 -8.82
CA ALA A 157 7.69 11.07 -9.41
C ALA A 157 8.06 12.25 -8.48
N ASP A 158 7.25 12.55 -7.47
CA ASP A 158 7.50 13.54 -6.43
C ASP A 158 8.25 12.97 -5.20
N GLY A 159 8.72 11.71 -5.29
CA GLY A 159 9.52 11.06 -4.25
C GLY A 159 8.71 10.42 -3.12
N ILE A 160 7.38 10.39 -3.20
CA ILE A 160 6.53 9.77 -2.18
C ILE A 160 6.39 8.27 -2.47
N TYR A 161 6.69 7.44 -1.48
CA TYR A 161 6.48 5.99 -1.56
C TYR A 161 4.99 5.66 -1.62
N ALA A 162 4.63 4.71 -2.47
CA ALA A 162 3.25 4.28 -2.59
C ALA A 162 2.83 3.40 -1.41
N TYR A 163 1.56 3.51 -1.04
CA TYR A 163 0.94 2.72 0.03
C TYR A 163 1.28 1.22 -0.05
N GLN A 164 1.18 0.62 -1.24
CA GLN A 164 1.40 -0.82 -1.42
C GLN A 164 2.81 -1.26 -0.99
N LEU A 165 3.83 -0.47 -1.31
CA LEU A 165 5.21 -0.78 -0.91
C LEU A 165 5.41 -0.59 0.59
N ALA A 166 4.97 0.55 1.11
CA ALA A 166 5.22 0.92 2.50
C ALA A 166 4.56 -0.06 3.47
N VAL A 167 3.28 -0.40 3.22
CA VAL A 167 2.53 -1.30 4.11
C VAL A 167 3.13 -2.71 4.11
N VAL A 168 3.55 -3.24 2.96
CA VAL A 168 4.14 -4.59 2.89
C VAL A 168 5.46 -4.66 3.67
N ILE A 169 6.32 -3.65 3.51
CA ILE A 169 7.60 -3.60 4.23
C ILE A 169 7.36 -3.48 5.73
N ASP A 170 6.45 -2.60 6.14
CA ASP A 170 6.15 -2.39 7.56
C ASP A 170 5.50 -3.62 8.20
N ASP A 171 4.56 -4.26 7.50
CA ASP A 171 3.90 -5.47 7.98
C ASP A 171 4.92 -6.62 8.16
N ALA A 172 5.85 -6.76 7.21
CA ALA A 172 6.91 -7.76 7.31
C ALA A 172 7.86 -7.49 8.49
N GLU A 173 8.29 -6.24 8.69
CA GLU A 173 9.18 -5.88 9.81
C GLU A 173 8.51 -5.96 11.18
N GLN A 174 7.22 -5.59 11.25
CA GLN A 174 6.44 -5.69 12.49
C GLN A 174 5.93 -7.12 12.75
N GLY A 175 6.14 -8.06 11.83
CA GLY A 175 5.70 -9.45 11.97
C GLY A 175 4.17 -9.60 11.98
N ILE A 176 3.45 -8.75 11.23
CA ILE A 176 1.99 -8.77 11.17
C ILE A 176 1.50 -10.09 10.57
N THR A 177 0.62 -10.78 11.28
CA THR A 177 0.08 -12.08 10.90
C THR A 177 -1.39 -12.04 10.49
N HIS A 178 -2.14 -11.06 11.00
CA HIS A 178 -3.58 -10.90 10.75
C HIS A 178 -3.89 -9.50 10.24
N ILE A 179 -4.69 -9.40 9.19
CA ILE A 179 -5.10 -8.14 8.59
C ILE A 179 -6.62 -8.04 8.68
N VAL A 180 -7.12 -7.02 9.37
CA VAL A 180 -8.54 -6.66 9.44
C VAL A 180 -8.69 -5.23 8.92
N ARG A 181 -9.44 -5.05 7.83
CA ARG A 181 -9.58 -3.74 7.16
C ARG A 181 -10.89 -3.62 6.40
N GLY A 182 -11.20 -2.43 5.92
CA GLY A 182 -12.38 -2.19 5.11
C GLY A 182 -12.37 -2.97 3.78
N ALA A 183 -13.53 -3.41 3.31
CA ALA A 183 -13.67 -4.15 2.06
C ALA A 183 -13.27 -3.31 0.81
N ASP A 184 -13.22 -2.00 0.92
CA ASP A 184 -12.69 -1.08 -0.10
C ASP A 184 -11.18 -1.29 -0.38
N LEU A 185 -10.46 -1.92 0.54
CA LEU A 185 -9.05 -2.30 0.38
C LEU A 185 -8.83 -3.74 -0.10
N LEU A 186 -9.90 -4.50 -0.34
CA LEU A 186 -9.81 -5.90 -0.79
C LEU A 186 -8.97 -6.04 -2.05
N ASP A 187 -9.16 -5.15 -3.02
CA ASP A 187 -8.42 -5.09 -4.29
C ASP A 187 -6.92 -4.75 -4.13
N SER A 188 -6.49 -4.30 -2.94
CA SER A 188 -5.08 -4.08 -2.65
C SER A 188 -4.34 -5.38 -2.29
N THR A 189 -5.07 -6.40 -1.82
CA THR A 189 -4.49 -7.65 -1.32
C THR A 189 -3.61 -8.37 -2.35
N PRO A 190 -4.03 -8.58 -3.61
CA PRO A 190 -3.18 -9.25 -4.60
C PRO A 190 -1.89 -8.49 -4.89
N ARG A 191 -1.93 -7.14 -4.90
CA ARG A 191 -0.73 -6.29 -5.08
C ARG A 191 0.24 -6.42 -3.92
N GLN A 192 -0.27 -6.54 -2.71
CA GLN A 192 0.53 -6.70 -1.49
C GLN A 192 1.13 -8.11 -1.39
N ILE A 193 0.39 -9.14 -1.75
CA ILE A 193 0.90 -10.51 -1.83
C ILE A 193 2.00 -10.64 -2.89
N TYR A 194 1.87 -9.89 -4.00
CA TYR A 194 2.84 -9.91 -5.09
C TYR A 194 4.19 -9.29 -4.71
N LEU A 195 4.19 -8.28 -3.83
CA LEU A 195 5.39 -7.58 -3.33
C LEU A 195 6.11 -8.41 -2.28
#